data_8f2a7bd43e8d3ee4faf0bd9ef3662a71
#
_entry.id   8f2a7bd43e8d3ee4faf0bd9ef3662a71
#
_cell.length_a   1.000
_cell.length_b   1.000
_cell.length_c   1.000
_cell.angle_alpha   90.00
_cell.angle_beta   90.00
_cell.angle_gamma   90.00
#
_symmetry.space_group_name_H-M   'P 1'
#
loop_
_entity.id
_entity.type
_entity.pdbx_description
1 polymer ?
#
loop_
_entity_poly.entity_id
_entity_poly.type
_entity_poly.pdbx_seq_one_letter_code
_entity_poly.pdbx_strand_id
1 'polypeptide(L)'
;MTVNGSKGGYRMKQYIVDAFTDKAFSGNPAAVCVMDQWPAEESMMKLAMENNLSETAFIVREEQGYHLRWFTPGAEVELCGHATLASAFVILNYIEPESSEVSFSTLSGILTIKRKGNLYEMDFPTYELREIPVTDEMEKAFGYRPVKAVLGMDLVCVFETEEQVRTMEPDQSMLMRIEGRLQNATAAGKDADCVSRSFAPKVAVPEDPVCGSAHCQIADYWSKELGKAKIHAYQASKRGGHLYCEMQDNGRISISGEAVLVAVSEICAEL
;
A
#
# COMPACT_ATOMS: atom_id res chain seq x y z
N MET A 1 -46.98 -15.34 7.73
CA MET A 1 -46.26 -16.01 6.63
C MET A 1 -44.86 -16.30 7.12
N THR A 2 -44.63 -17.54 7.47
CA THR A 2 -43.34 -18.09 7.93
C THR A 2 -42.41 -18.21 6.77
N VAL A 3 -41.34 -17.43 6.72
CA VAL A 3 -40.23 -17.64 5.78
C VAL A 3 -39.32 -18.70 6.40
N ASN A 4 -39.60 -19.96 6.10
CA ASN A 4 -38.66 -21.07 6.33
C ASN A 4 -37.79 -21.19 5.11
N GLY A 5 -36.46 -21.19 5.30
CA GLY A 5 -35.52 -21.48 4.26
C GLY A 5 -34.09 -21.06 4.65
N SER A 6 -33.56 -21.64 5.74
CA SER A 6 -32.12 -21.59 6.00
C SER A 6 -31.40 -22.55 5.03
N LYS A 7 -31.15 -22.10 3.81
CA LYS A 7 -29.97 -22.57 3.09
C LYS A 7 -28.80 -21.83 3.72
N GLY A 8 -27.85 -22.57 4.30
CA GLY A 8 -26.65 -22.02 4.92
C GLY A 8 -25.79 -21.30 3.87
N GLY A 9 -26.16 -20.08 3.54
CA GLY A 9 -25.30 -19.20 2.78
C GLY A 9 -24.12 -18.81 3.67
N TYR A 10 -22.92 -18.94 3.18
CA TYR A 10 -21.70 -18.49 3.84
C TYR A 10 -21.82 -16.99 4.12
N ARG A 11 -21.94 -16.63 5.41
CA ARG A 11 -21.88 -15.22 5.81
C ARG A 11 -20.43 -14.86 6.02
N MET A 12 -19.86 -14.19 5.02
CA MET A 12 -18.50 -13.70 5.07
C MET A 12 -18.47 -12.32 5.71
N LYS A 13 -17.58 -12.12 6.70
CA LYS A 13 -17.29 -10.80 7.23
C LYS A 13 -16.29 -10.09 6.33
N GLN A 14 -16.58 -8.83 6.04
CA GLN A 14 -15.69 -7.91 5.36
C GLN A 14 -15.36 -6.74 6.29
N TYR A 15 -14.09 -6.41 6.38
CA TYR A 15 -13.56 -5.30 7.14
C TYR A 15 -13.05 -4.24 6.16
N ILE A 16 -13.45 -2.98 6.33
CA ILE A 16 -12.85 -1.86 5.61
C ILE A 16 -11.83 -1.23 6.54
N VAL A 17 -10.58 -1.21 6.11
CA VAL A 17 -9.43 -0.77 6.91
C VAL A 17 -8.66 0.28 6.12
N ASP A 18 -8.38 1.41 6.76
CA ASP A 18 -7.45 2.42 6.24
C ASP A 18 -6.05 2.11 6.78
N ALA A 19 -5.11 1.78 5.89
CA ALA A 19 -3.72 1.47 6.20
C ALA A 19 -2.83 2.71 6.13
N PHE A 20 -1.72 2.70 6.90
CA PHE A 20 -0.76 3.80 7.02
C PHE A 20 -1.32 5.07 7.66
N THR A 21 -2.28 4.92 8.56
CA THR A 21 -2.91 6.03 9.29
C THR A 21 -3.51 5.56 10.61
N ASP A 22 -3.58 6.46 11.57
CA ASP A 22 -4.31 6.33 12.83
C ASP A 22 -5.72 6.97 12.78
N LYS A 23 -6.10 7.58 11.63
CA LYS A 23 -7.35 8.32 11.44
C LYS A 23 -8.17 7.73 10.32
N ALA A 24 -9.44 7.42 10.61
CA ALA A 24 -10.39 6.99 9.59
C ALA A 24 -10.53 8.04 8.47
N PHE A 25 -10.73 7.55 7.25
CA PHE A 25 -10.87 8.33 6.01
C PHE A 25 -9.57 8.98 5.53
N SER A 26 -8.42 8.57 6.09
CA SER A 26 -7.07 8.87 5.63
C SER A 26 -6.37 7.58 5.20
N GLY A 27 -5.08 7.63 4.88
CA GLY A 27 -4.31 6.43 4.50
C GLY A 27 -4.78 5.79 3.20
N ASN A 28 -4.47 4.51 3.03
CA ASN A 28 -4.84 3.73 1.86
C ASN A 28 -5.89 2.68 2.23
N PRO A 29 -7.13 2.76 1.71
CA PRO A 29 -8.21 1.87 2.09
C PRO A 29 -8.08 0.50 1.41
N ALA A 30 -8.35 -0.57 2.18
CA ALA A 30 -8.51 -1.92 1.67
C ALA A 30 -9.75 -2.58 2.28
N ALA A 31 -10.43 -3.41 1.48
CA ALA A 31 -11.38 -4.37 2.01
C ALA A 31 -10.65 -5.66 2.36
N VAL A 32 -10.94 -6.24 3.53
CA VAL A 32 -10.35 -7.49 4.01
C VAL A 32 -11.46 -8.48 4.30
N CYS A 33 -11.48 -9.60 3.57
CA CYS A 33 -12.45 -10.66 3.68
C CYS A 33 -11.79 -11.90 4.30
N VAL A 34 -12.24 -12.30 5.49
CA VAL A 34 -11.73 -13.50 6.17
C VAL A 34 -12.75 -14.61 6.00
N MET A 35 -12.30 -15.76 5.47
CA MET A 35 -13.14 -16.86 5.03
C MET A 35 -12.63 -18.22 5.54
N ASP A 36 -13.53 -19.20 5.61
CA ASP A 36 -13.17 -20.57 5.97
C ASP A 36 -12.65 -21.38 4.77
N GLN A 37 -13.06 -21.00 3.56
CA GLN A 37 -12.66 -21.66 2.29
C GLN A 37 -12.70 -20.65 1.13
N TRP A 38 -11.98 -20.98 0.07
CA TRP A 38 -11.93 -20.16 -1.15
C TRP A 38 -13.27 -20.22 -1.89
N PRO A 39 -13.89 -19.06 -2.22
CA PRO A 39 -14.97 -19.01 -3.19
C PRO A 39 -14.41 -19.15 -4.62
N ALA A 40 -15.31 -19.17 -5.59
CA ALA A 40 -14.88 -19.10 -6.99
C ALA A 40 -14.11 -17.79 -7.26
N GLU A 41 -13.05 -17.85 -8.06
CA GLU A 41 -12.24 -16.68 -8.40
C GLU A 41 -13.07 -15.55 -9.03
N GLU A 42 -14.03 -15.93 -9.89
CA GLU A 42 -14.98 -15.01 -10.50
C GLU A 42 -15.79 -14.22 -9.44
N SER A 43 -16.16 -14.88 -8.33
CA SER A 43 -16.88 -14.23 -7.22
C SER A 43 -16.00 -13.24 -6.46
N MET A 44 -14.71 -13.59 -6.23
CA MET A 44 -13.73 -12.68 -5.61
C MET A 44 -13.52 -11.44 -6.48
N MET A 45 -13.38 -11.63 -7.81
CA MET A 45 -13.27 -10.51 -8.75
C MET A 45 -14.51 -9.61 -8.73
N LYS A 46 -15.71 -10.18 -8.76
CA LYS A 46 -16.96 -9.42 -8.72
C LYS A 46 -17.07 -8.60 -7.43
N LEU A 47 -16.68 -9.18 -6.29
CA LEU A 47 -16.69 -8.47 -5.02
C LEU A 47 -15.65 -7.34 -4.97
N ALA A 48 -14.46 -7.56 -5.55
CA ALA A 48 -13.45 -6.50 -5.67
C ALA A 48 -13.95 -5.35 -6.56
N MET A 49 -14.64 -5.66 -7.66
CA MET A 49 -15.29 -4.65 -8.53
C MET A 49 -16.40 -3.89 -7.79
N GLU A 50 -17.23 -4.59 -7.01
CA GLU A 50 -18.31 -3.96 -6.23
C GLU A 50 -17.77 -3.07 -5.12
N ASN A 51 -16.72 -3.49 -4.41
CA ASN A 51 -16.04 -2.68 -3.40
C ASN A 51 -15.42 -1.41 -3.99
N ASN A 52 -14.93 -1.48 -5.23
CA ASN A 52 -14.31 -0.38 -5.96
C ASN A 52 -13.22 0.37 -5.16
N LEU A 53 -12.48 -0.38 -4.34
CA LEU A 53 -11.28 0.07 -3.63
C LEU A 53 -10.05 -0.30 -4.45
N SER A 54 -8.89 0.25 -4.08
CA SER A 54 -7.62 -0.11 -4.74
C SER A 54 -7.46 -1.63 -4.76
N GLU A 55 -7.61 -2.28 -3.60
CA GLU A 55 -7.59 -3.74 -3.48
C GLU A 55 -8.63 -4.25 -2.46
N THR A 56 -9.11 -5.46 -2.76
CA THR A 56 -9.81 -6.34 -1.82
C THR A 56 -8.91 -7.54 -1.52
N ALA A 57 -8.58 -7.73 -0.26
CA ALA A 57 -7.81 -8.86 0.25
C ALA A 57 -8.75 -9.99 0.66
N PHE A 58 -8.45 -11.20 0.22
CA PHE A 58 -9.15 -12.42 0.60
C PHE A 58 -8.21 -13.33 1.38
N ILE A 59 -8.64 -13.80 2.54
CA ILE A 59 -7.82 -14.55 3.49
C ILE A 59 -8.53 -15.84 3.84
N VAL A 60 -7.81 -16.96 3.69
CA VAL A 60 -8.24 -18.28 4.17
C VAL A 60 -7.21 -18.81 5.15
N ARG A 61 -7.68 -19.39 6.27
CA ARG A 61 -6.80 -20.03 7.25
C ARG A 61 -6.22 -21.32 6.70
N GLU A 62 -4.93 -21.55 6.91
CA GLU A 62 -4.21 -22.77 6.59
C GLU A 62 -3.69 -23.45 7.87
N GLU A 63 -3.05 -24.63 7.75
CA GLU A 63 -2.45 -25.32 8.88
C GLU A 63 -1.34 -24.49 9.57
N GLN A 64 -0.62 -23.68 8.78
CA GLN A 64 0.43 -22.80 9.29
C GLN A 64 0.19 -21.38 8.75
N GLY A 65 -0.56 -20.56 9.50
CA GLY A 65 -0.85 -19.19 9.14
C GLY A 65 -2.08 -19.03 8.25
N TYR A 66 -1.95 -18.20 7.23
CA TYR A 66 -3.03 -17.83 6.34
C TYR A 66 -2.56 -17.77 4.90
N HIS A 67 -3.45 -18.07 3.95
CA HIS A 67 -3.23 -17.77 2.54
C HIS A 67 -3.94 -16.46 2.19
N LEU A 68 -3.25 -15.55 1.54
CA LEU A 68 -3.71 -14.20 1.21
C LEU A 68 -3.59 -13.95 -0.29
N ARG A 69 -4.69 -13.48 -0.88
CA ARG A 69 -4.79 -13.07 -2.29
C ARG A 69 -5.36 -11.65 -2.36
N TRP A 70 -4.90 -10.85 -3.31
CA TRP A 70 -5.37 -9.48 -3.52
C TRP A 70 -5.94 -9.30 -4.90
N PHE A 71 -7.09 -8.65 -4.96
CA PHE A 71 -7.78 -8.35 -6.21
C PHE A 71 -8.03 -6.84 -6.31
N THR A 72 -7.55 -6.23 -7.39
CA THR A 72 -8.04 -4.93 -7.86
C THR A 72 -9.39 -5.11 -8.55
N PRO A 73 -10.12 -4.04 -8.88
CA PRO A 73 -11.32 -4.16 -9.74
C PRO A 73 -11.05 -4.74 -11.14
N GLY A 74 -9.80 -4.89 -11.55
CA GLY A 74 -9.42 -5.37 -12.89
C GLY A 74 -8.70 -6.71 -12.94
N ALA A 75 -7.97 -7.09 -11.90
CA ALA A 75 -7.15 -8.30 -11.89
C ALA A 75 -6.70 -8.71 -10.49
N GLU A 76 -6.31 -9.98 -10.32
CA GLU A 76 -5.49 -10.40 -9.18
C GLU A 76 -4.08 -9.81 -9.31
N VAL A 77 -3.48 -9.42 -8.18
CA VAL A 77 -2.12 -8.90 -8.12
C VAL A 77 -1.22 -9.76 -7.22
N GLU A 78 0.05 -9.87 -7.58
CA GLU A 78 1.00 -10.75 -6.89
C GLU A 78 1.46 -10.21 -5.54
N LEU A 79 1.42 -8.89 -5.35
CA LEU A 79 1.87 -8.22 -4.12
C LEU A 79 1.13 -6.90 -3.92
N CYS A 80 0.65 -6.67 -2.69
CA CYS A 80 0.05 -5.41 -2.29
C CYS A 80 0.38 -5.09 -0.83
N GLY A 81 1.22 -4.06 -0.58
CA GLY A 81 1.72 -3.71 0.75
C GLY A 81 0.62 -3.22 1.70
N HIS A 82 -0.20 -2.22 1.29
CA HIS A 82 -1.21 -1.65 2.18
C HIS A 82 -2.33 -2.64 2.52
N ALA A 83 -2.76 -3.47 1.55
CA ALA A 83 -3.77 -4.49 1.80
C ALA A 83 -3.22 -5.65 2.65
N THR A 84 -1.91 -5.94 2.59
CA THR A 84 -1.22 -6.86 3.51
C THR A 84 -1.21 -6.30 4.92
N LEU A 85 -0.88 -5.03 5.11
CA LEU A 85 -0.90 -4.36 6.40
C LEU A 85 -2.33 -4.35 6.99
N ALA A 86 -3.33 -4.02 6.18
CA ALA A 86 -4.74 -4.08 6.56
C ALA A 86 -5.18 -5.50 6.96
N SER A 87 -4.72 -6.51 6.23
CA SER A 87 -4.96 -7.93 6.53
C SER A 87 -4.36 -8.34 7.87
N ALA A 88 -3.11 -7.96 8.12
CA ALA A 88 -2.45 -8.23 9.40
C ALA A 88 -3.16 -7.50 10.56
N PHE A 89 -3.58 -6.25 10.36
CA PHE A 89 -4.39 -5.52 11.33
C PHE A 89 -5.67 -6.28 11.69
N VAL A 90 -6.40 -6.81 10.71
CA VAL A 90 -7.64 -7.57 10.96
C VAL A 90 -7.34 -8.86 11.74
N ILE A 91 -6.35 -9.65 11.30
CA ILE A 91 -6.01 -10.91 11.97
C ILE A 91 -5.57 -10.64 13.41
N LEU A 92 -4.64 -9.71 13.62
CA LEU A 92 -4.02 -9.48 14.93
C LEU A 92 -4.88 -8.70 15.93
N ASN A 93 -6.02 -8.11 15.50
CA ASN A 93 -6.93 -7.42 16.42
C ASN A 93 -8.28 -8.11 16.60
N TYR A 94 -8.75 -8.86 15.59
CA TYR A 94 -10.12 -9.39 15.61
C TYR A 94 -10.21 -10.91 15.51
N ILE A 95 -9.15 -11.58 15.04
CA ILE A 95 -9.14 -13.04 14.86
C ILE A 95 -8.19 -13.71 15.86
N GLU A 96 -6.94 -13.21 15.97
CA GLU A 96 -5.91 -13.72 16.87
C GLU A 96 -5.27 -12.59 17.71
N PRO A 97 -6.03 -11.94 18.61
CA PRO A 97 -5.56 -10.72 19.30
C PRO A 97 -4.36 -10.97 20.23
N GLU A 98 -4.15 -12.22 20.67
CA GLU A 98 -3.00 -12.60 21.50
C GLU A 98 -1.70 -12.77 20.70
N SER A 99 -1.80 -12.88 19.37
CA SER A 99 -0.62 -13.01 18.51
C SER A 99 0.04 -11.65 18.27
N SER A 100 1.38 -11.64 18.22
CA SER A 100 2.18 -10.45 17.88
C SER A 100 2.67 -10.44 16.44
N GLU A 101 2.47 -11.53 15.69
CA GLU A 101 2.83 -11.65 14.29
C GLU A 101 1.85 -12.56 13.54
N VAL A 102 1.78 -12.36 12.23
CA VAL A 102 1.02 -13.20 11.32
C VAL A 102 1.84 -13.44 10.04
N SER A 103 1.76 -14.66 9.51
CA SER A 103 2.38 -15.04 8.25
C SER A 103 1.31 -15.38 7.22
N PHE A 104 1.50 -14.85 6.01
CA PHE A 104 0.66 -15.10 4.86
C PHE A 104 1.45 -15.83 3.79
N SER A 105 0.94 -16.96 3.30
CA SER A 105 1.37 -17.53 2.02
C SER A 105 0.73 -16.75 0.88
N THR A 106 1.50 -16.38 -0.14
CA THR A 106 1.06 -15.54 -1.26
C THR A 106 1.75 -15.96 -2.56
N LEU A 107 1.33 -15.41 -3.69
CA LEU A 107 2.01 -15.60 -4.98
C LEU A 107 3.47 -15.08 -4.96
N SER A 108 3.78 -14.10 -4.11
CA SER A 108 5.14 -13.56 -3.91
C SER A 108 5.95 -14.27 -2.81
N GLY A 109 5.45 -15.40 -2.31
CA GLY A 109 6.07 -16.14 -1.21
C GLY A 109 5.43 -15.85 0.15
N ILE A 110 6.18 -16.13 1.22
CA ILE A 110 5.69 -15.92 2.59
C ILE A 110 5.97 -14.48 3.02
N LEU A 111 4.93 -13.79 3.47
CA LEU A 111 5.01 -12.44 4.04
C LEU A 111 4.70 -12.54 5.53
N THR A 112 5.62 -12.12 6.38
CA THR A 112 5.43 -12.07 7.83
C THR A 112 5.33 -10.62 8.29
N ILE A 113 4.24 -10.31 8.98
CA ILE A 113 3.97 -8.98 9.52
C ILE A 113 3.98 -9.04 11.03
N LYS A 114 4.72 -8.13 11.67
CA LYS A 114 4.87 -8.05 13.12
C LYS A 114 4.16 -6.82 13.66
N ARG A 115 3.40 -7.00 14.74
CA ARG A 115 2.81 -5.92 15.50
C ARG A 115 3.81 -5.38 16.52
N LYS A 116 4.15 -4.10 16.42
CA LYS A 116 5.04 -3.37 17.35
C LYS A 116 4.28 -2.17 17.94
N GLY A 117 3.61 -2.40 19.06
CA GLY A 117 2.65 -1.40 19.58
C GLY A 117 1.48 -1.19 18.62
N ASN A 118 1.31 0.03 18.12
CA ASN A 118 0.28 0.37 17.13
C ASN A 118 0.75 0.18 15.69
N LEU A 119 2.01 -0.15 15.46
CA LEU A 119 2.59 -0.30 14.13
C LEU A 119 2.56 -1.76 13.66
N TYR A 120 2.34 -1.96 12.38
CA TYR A 120 2.43 -3.21 11.65
C TYR A 120 3.63 -3.15 10.72
N GLU A 121 4.67 -3.93 11.02
CA GLU A 121 5.94 -3.94 10.32
C GLU A 121 5.98 -5.04 9.27
N MET A 122 6.35 -4.64 8.06
CA MET A 122 6.60 -5.52 6.90
C MET A 122 8.06 -5.39 6.47
N ASP A 123 8.64 -6.47 5.94
CA ASP A 123 10.00 -6.53 5.43
C ASP A 123 10.00 -6.61 3.90
N PHE A 124 10.75 -5.70 3.24
CA PHE A 124 10.82 -5.59 1.79
C PHE A 124 12.27 -5.58 1.29
N PRO A 125 12.50 -5.97 0.03
CA PRO A 125 13.79 -5.73 -0.62
C PRO A 125 13.98 -4.24 -0.88
N THR A 126 15.25 -3.79 -0.90
CA THR A 126 15.63 -2.50 -1.49
C THR A 126 15.95 -2.67 -2.97
N TYR A 127 16.04 -1.54 -3.67
CA TYR A 127 16.39 -1.49 -5.09
C TYR A 127 17.63 -0.63 -5.28
N GLU A 128 18.50 -1.05 -6.18
CA GLU A 128 19.63 -0.21 -6.58
C GLU A 128 19.12 1.06 -7.27
N LEU A 129 19.47 2.22 -6.73
CA LEU A 129 19.10 3.52 -7.26
C LEU A 129 20.28 4.11 -8.04
N ARG A 130 20.05 4.45 -9.30
CA ARG A 130 20.99 5.18 -10.11
C ARG A 130 20.50 6.61 -10.36
N GLU A 131 21.38 7.58 -10.22
CA GLU A 131 21.09 8.95 -10.61
C GLU A 131 20.95 9.05 -12.13
N ILE A 132 19.96 9.78 -12.60
CA ILE A 132 19.69 10.03 -14.00
C ILE A 132 19.53 11.53 -14.27
N PRO A 133 19.80 12.00 -15.51
CA PRO A 133 19.58 13.40 -15.84
C PRO A 133 18.13 13.83 -15.66
N VAL A 134 17.91 15.01 -15.10
CA VAL A 134 16.60 15.67 -15.07
C VAL A 134 16.28 16.17 -16.49
N THR A 135 15.10 15.80 -16.99
CA THR A 135 14.68 16.15 -18.36
C THR A 135 13.55 17.19 -18.38
N ASP A 136 13.35 17.84 -19.53
CA ASP A 136 12.24 18.76 -19.73
C ASP A 136 10.87 18.04 -19.75
N GLU A 137 10.88 16.74 -20.10
CA GLU A 137 9.69 15.89 -20.01
C GLU A 137 9.25 15.70 -18.57
N MET A 138 10.19 15.51 -17.63
CA MET A 138 9.88 15.43 -16.18
C MET A 138 9.28 16.74 -15.69
N GLU A 139 9.87 17.89 -16.05
CA GLU A 139 9.31 19.20 -15.68
C GLU A 139 7.88 19.39 -16.20
N LYS A 140 7.63 19.07 -17.46
CA LYS A 140 6.29 19.16 -18.06
C LYS A 140 5.31 18.20 -17.42
N ALA A 141 5.76 16.97 -17.09
CA ALA A 141 4.90 15.95 -16.50
C ALA A 141 4.48 16.28 -15.07
N PHE A 142 5.39 16.81 -14.24
CA PHE A 142 5.10 17.17 -12.85
C PHE A 142 4.63 18.61 -12.65
N GLY A 143 4.79 19.49 -13.66
CA GLY A 143 4.50 20.91 -13.55
C GLY A 143 5.57 21.74 -12.82
N TYR A 144 6.60 21.08 -12.28
CA TYR A 144 7.77 21.67 -11.65
C TYR A 144 9.03 20.94 -12.11
N ARG A 145 10.15 21.64 -12.19
CA ARG A 145 11.44 21.00 -12.52
C ARG A 145 12.02 20.33 -11.30
N PRO A 146 12.28 19.00 -11.32
CA PRO A 146 12.99 18.33 -10.24
C PRO A 146 14.43 18.89 -10.11
N VAL A 147 14.96 18.90 -8.89
CA VAL A 147 16.37 19.24 -8.63
C VAL A 147 17.27 18.01 -8.81
N LYS A 148 16.73 16.80 -8.68
CA LYS A 148 17.42 15.52 -8.85
C LYS A 148 16.43 14.45 -9.26
N ALA A 149 16.90 13.44 -9.99
CA ALA A 149 16.13 12.27 -10.35
C ALA A 149 16.95 11.00 -10.16
N VAL A 150 16.36 9.99 -9.56
CA VAL A 150 16.95 8.66 -9.42
C VAL A 150 15.98 7.60 -9.96
N LEU A 151 16.50 6.55 -10.53
CA LEU A 151 15.76 5.46 -11.12
C LEU A 151 16.20 4.13 -10.53
N GLY A 152 15.26 3.39 -10.00
CA GLY A 152 15.33 1.98 -9.68
C GLY A 152 14.24 1.24 -10.46
N MET A 153 13.36 0.51 -9.77
CA MET A 153 12.12 0.00 -10.38
C MET A 153 11.18 1.15 -10.74
N ASP A 154 11.08 2.14 -9.86
CA ASP A 154 10.28 3.34 -10.02
C ASP A 154 11.18 4.57 -10.24
N LEU A 155 10.64 5.60 -10.85
CA LEU A 155 11.29 6.91 -10.92
C LEU A 155 11.02 7.67 -9.62
N VAL A 156 12.05 8.26 -9.03
CA VAL A 156 11.95 9.18 -7.89
C VAL A 156 12.52 10.53 -8.30
N CYS A 157 11.64 11.53 -8.43
CA CYS A 157 11.99 12.91 -8.70
C CYS A 157 12.00 13.71 -7.39
N VAL A 158 13.13 14.34 -7.09
CA VAL A 158 13.32 15.17 -5.90
C VAL A 158 13.05 16.62 -6.26
N PHE A 159 12.21 17.28 -5.48
CA PHE A 159 11.84 18.68 -5.65
C PHE A 159 12.45 19.55 -4.55
N GLU A 160 12.54 20.85 -4.80
CA GLU A 160 13.19 21.79 -3.89
C GLU A 160 12.41 21.98 -2.59
N THR A 161 11.07 21.94 -2.66
CA THR A 161 10.21 22.23 -1.51
C THR A 161 9.07 21.23 -1.34
N GLU A 162 8.67 21.01 -0.09
CA GLU A 162 7.47 20.27 0.27
C GLU A 162 6.21 20.83 -0.41
N GLU A 163 6.12 22.16 -0.56
CA GLU A 163 4.98 22.84 -1.17
C GLU A 163 4.79 22.43 -2.63
N GLN A 164 5.88 22.30 -3.40
CA GLN A 164 5.83 21.82 -4.79
C GLN A 164 5.23 20.42 -4.85
N VAL A 165 5.66 19.49 -3.95
CA VAL A 165 5.11 18.13 -3.90
C VAL A 165 3.63 18.14 -3.54
N ARG A 166 3.23 18.95 -2.57
CA ARG A 166 1.83 19.01 -2.10
C ARG A 166 0.87 19.60 -3.12
N THR A 167 1.33 20.59 -3.89
CA THR A 167 0.47 21.39 -4.77
C THR A 167 0.54 21.00 -6.23
N MET A 168 1.47 20.11 -6.63
CA MET A 168 1.60 19.72 -8.03
C MET A 168 0.32 19.05 -8.56
N GLU A 169 0.01 19.34 -9.81
CA GLU A 169 -1.05 18.69 -10.58
C GLU A 169 -0.46 18.06 -11.85
N PRO A 170 0.05 16.82 -11.75
CA PRO A 170 0.78 16.19 -12.84
C PRO A 170 -0.11 15.88 -14.04
N ASP A 171 0.47 16.02 -15.24
CA ASP A 171 -0.14 15.52 -16.46
C ASP A 171 0.04 14.00 -16.56
N GLN A 172 -1.06 13.27 -16.31
CA GLN A 172 -1.07 11.80 -16.32
C GLN A 172 -0.61 11.22 -17.66
N SER A 173 -0.92 11.88 -18.77
CA SER A 173 -0.55 11.43 -20.12
C SER A 173 0.96 11.57 -20.36
N MET A 174 1.60 12.55 -19.75
CA MET A 174 3.04 12.75 -19.82
C MET A 174 3.77 11.84 -18.84
N LEU A 175 3.24 11.61 -17.62
CA LEU A 175 3.79 10.65 -16.67
C LEU A 175 3.88 9.24 -17.27
N MET A 176 2.93 8.82 -18.11
CA MET A 176 2.99 7.53 -18.82
C MET A 176 4.19 7.39 -19.77
N ARG A 177 4.81 8.49 -20.19
CA ARG A 177 5.91 8.49 -21.18
C ARG A 177 7.29 8.47 -20.56
N ILE A 178 7.44 8.91 -19.31
CA ILE A 178 8.74 8.92 -18.62
C ILE A 178 9.02 7.56 -17.99
N GLU A 179 10.32 7.27 -17.75
CA GLU A 179 10.78 5.98 -17.22
C GLU A 179 10.19 5.65 -15.84
N GLY A 180 10.40 4.40 -15.39
CA GLY A 180 9.92 3.87 -14.12
C GLY A 180 8.50 3.30 -14.21
N ARG A 181 8.22 2.32 -13.38
CA ARG A 181 6.88 1.73 -13.24
C ARG A 181 5.93 2.77 -12.63
N LEU A 182 6.31 3.36 -11.50
CA LEU A 182 5.65 4.51 -10.86
C LEU A 182 6.51 5.76 -11.04
N GLN A 183 5.86 6.92 -10.95
CA GLN A 183 6.49 8.23 -10.98
C GLN A 183 6.27 8.90 -9.62
N ASN A 184 7.32 8.93 -8.83
CA ASN A 184 7.27 9.45 -7.47
C ASN A 184 7.84 10.86 -7.40
N ALA A 185 7.15 11.74 -6.72
CA ALA A 185 7.64 13.06 -6.34
C ALA A 185 7.99 13.05 -4.85
N THR A 186 9.12 13.65 -4.45
CA THR A 186 9.52 13.76 -3.05
C THR A 186 10.29 15.04 -2.79
N ALA A 187 10.25 15.51 -1.55
CA ALA A 187 11.05 16.64 -1.03
C ALA A 187 11.33 16.44 0.47
N ALA A 188 12.26 17.22 1.03
CA ALA A 188 12.43 17.28 2.47
C ALA A 188 11.12 17.76 3.13
N GLY A 189 10.70 17.10 4.20
CA GLY A 189 9.49 17.42 4.95
C GLY A 189 9.76 18.38 6.10
N LYS A 190 8.72 19.07 6.59
CA LYS A 190 8.78 19.93 7.78
C LYS A 190 8.49 19.13 9.06
N ASP A 191 7.46 18.29 9.03
CA ASP A 191 6.97 17.51 10.18
C ASP A 191 7.36 16.01 10.05
N ALA A 192 7.89 15.60 8.90
CA ALA A 192 8.44 14.30 8.60
C ALA A 192 9.83 14.48 7.96
N ASP A 193 10.62 13.42 7.83
CA ASP A 193 11.93 13.50 7.17
C ASP A 193 11.79 13.81 5.68
N CYS A 194 10.76 13.25 5.05
CA CYS A 194 10.41 13.54 3.67
C CYS A 194 8.90 13.53 3.47
N VAL A 195 8.49 14.25 2.44
CA VAL A 195 7.14 14.21 1.90
C VAL A 195 7.17 13.61 0.50
N SER A 196 6.13 12.88 0.12
CA SER A 196 6.06 12.23 -1.19
C SER A 196 4.65 12.24 -1.78
N ARG A 197 4.57 11.99 -3.08
CA ARG A 197 3.36 11.56 -3.80
C ARG A 197 3.74 10.53 -4.84
N SER A 198 2.88 9.53 -5.04
CA SER A 198 3.15 8.38 -5.92
C SER A 198 2.09 8.31 -7.01
N PHE A 199 2.50 8.54 -8.25
CA PHE A 199 1.62 8.50 -9.42
C PHE A 199 1.87 7.20 -10.19
N ALA A 200 0.79 6.53 -10.57
CA ALA A 200 0.82 5.18 -11.13
C ALA A 200 -0.07 5.02 -12.39
N PRO A 201 -0.05 5.98 -13.34
CA PRO A 201 -0.94 5.91 -14.51
C PRO A 201 -0.68 4.68 -15.40
N LYS A 202 0.54 4.14 -15.38
CA LYS A 202 0.92 2.93 -16.15
C LYS A 202 0.23 1.66 -15.64
N VAL A 203 -0.27 1.68 -14.43
CA VAL A 203 -1.07 0.59 -13.83
C VAL A 203 -2.52 1.00 -13.60
N ALA A 204 -2.99 1.98 -14.37
CA ALA A 204 -4.36 2.51 -14.37
C ALA A 204 -4.82 3.14 -13.04
N VAL A 205 -3.88 3.55 -12.19
CA VAL A 205 -4.12 4.29 -10.94
C VAL A 205 -3.53 5.69 -11.08
N PRO A 206 -4.32 6.76 -11.15
CA PRO A 206 -3.79 8.12 -11.30
C PRO A 206 -2.82 8.51 -10.19
N GLU A 207 -3.17 8.22 -8.94
CA GLU A 207 -2.34 8.44 -7.75
C GLU A 207 -2.65 7.37 -6.70
N ASP A 208 -1.62 6.70 -6.18
CA ASP A 208 -1.74 5.77 -5.06
C ASP A 208 -1.85 6.59 -3.74
N PRO A 209 -2.88 6.39 -2.93
CA PRO A 209 -3.04 7.14 -1.69
C PRO A 209 -1.88 7.03 -0.72
N VAL A 210 -1.32 5.84 -0.50
CA VAL A 210 -0.08 5.60 0.26
C VAL A 210 0.58 4.31 -0.27
N CYS A 211 1.73 4.48 -0.90
CA CYS A 211 2.43 3.43 -1.63
C CYS A 211 3.63 2.87 -0.86
N GLY A 212 3.48 1.68 -0.25
CA GLY A 212 4.59 1.01 0.45
C GLY A 212 5.76 0.69 -0.48
N SER A 213 5.49 0.15 -1.68
CA SER A 213 6.56 -0.23 -2.63
C SER A 213 7.38 0.96 -3.14
N ALA A 214 6.77 2.12 -3.34
CA ALA A 214 7.49 3.35 -3.69
C ALA A 214 8.46 3.77 -2.57
N HIS A 215 8.06 3.57 -1.31
CA HIS A 215 8.87 3.93 -0.16
C HIS A 215 10.06 3.01 0.08
N CYS A 216 10.13 1.82 -0.55
CA CYS A 216 11.36 1.04 -0.62
C CYS A 216 12.49 1.80 -1.31
N GLN A 217 12.17 2.74 -2.21
CA GLN A 217 13.13 3.55 -2.96
C GLN A 217 13.23 4.97 -2.39
N ILE A 218 12.11 5.59 -2.05
CA ILE A 218 12.07 6.95 -1.47
C ILE A 218 12.83 6.99 -0.13
N ALA A 219 12.58 6.00 0.75
CA ALA A 219 13.26 5.97 2.05
C ALA A 219 14.73 5.59 1.93
N ASP A 220 15.12 4.72 0.99
CA ASP A 220 16.53 4.44 0.70
C ASP A 220 17.27 5.71 0.22
N TYR A 221 16.66 6.48 -0.68
CA TYR A 221 17.20 7.77 -1.12
C TYR A 221 17.40 8.72 0.08
N TRP A 222 16.36 8.96 0.88
CA TRP A 222 16.43 9.89 2.01
C TRP A 222 17.32 9.40 3.14
N SER A 223 17.44 8.09 3.35
CA SER A 223 18.39 7.50 4.29
C SER A 223 19.82 7.89 3.98
N LYS A 224 20.20 7.86 2.69
CA LYS A 224 21.52 8.26 2.21
C LYS A 224 21.73 9.77 2.30
N GLU A 225 20.75 10.56 1.88
CA GLU A 225 20.84 12.04 1.92
C GLU A 225 20.92 12.59 3.37
N LEU A 226 20.20 11.97 4.30
CA LEU A 226 20.16 12.40 5.71
C LEU A 226 21.18 11.70 6.61
N GLY A 227 21.86 10.65 6.09
CA GLY A 227 22.85 9.89 6.85
C GLY A 227 22.26 9.13 8.04
N LYS A 228 21.00 8.64 7.94
CA LYS A 228 20.33 7.89 9.03
C LYS A 228 19.51 6.73 8.48
N ALA A 229 19.43 5.63 9.25
CA ALA A 229 18.70 4.43 8.83
C ALA A 229 17.18 4.57 8.96
N LYS A 230 16.69 5.37 9.91
CA LYS A 230 15.26 5.51 10.20
C LYS A 230 14.70 6.75 9.50
N ILE A 231 13.71 6.55 8.66
CA ILE A 231 13.04 7.60 7.90
C ILE A 231 11.55 7.60 8.24
N HIS A 232 11.06 8.72 8.74
CA HIS A 232 9.64 9.01 8.84
C HIS A 232 9.20 9.72 7.56
N ALA A 233 8.42 9.04 6.73
CA ALA A 233 7.88 9.59 5.50
C ALA A 233 6.40 9.94 5.65
N TYR A 234 5.97 11.03 5.02
CA TYR A 234 4.56 11.37 4.86
C TYR A 234 4.20 11.40 3.38
N GLN A 235 3.29 10.54 2.95
CA GLN A 235 2.76 10.63 1.59
C GLN A 235 1.60 11.62 1.56
N ALA A 236 1.80 12.73 0.83
CA ALA A 236 0.89 13.89 0.80
C ALA A 236 -0.15 13.79 -0.33
N SER A 237 -0.71 12.60 -0.55
CA SER A 237 -1.88 12.44 -1.39
C SER A 237 -3.10 13.14 -0.78
N LYS A 238 -4.22 13.17 -1.49
CA LYS A 238 -5.48 13.71 -0.97
C LYS A 238 -5.91 13.08 0.37
N ARG A 239 -5.59 11.79 0.59
CA ARG A 239 -5.89 11.08 1.84
C ARG A 239 -4.78 11.23 2.88
N GLY A 240 -3.55 11.25 2.44
CA GLY A 240 -2.36 11.33 3.29
C GLY A 240 -2.10 10.07 4.10
N GLY A 241 -0.84 9.85 4.50
CA GLY A 241 -0.49 8.75 5.40
C GLY A 241 0.97 8.74 5.78
N HIS A 242 1.28 8.04 6.87
CA HIS A 242 2.58 7.98 7.48
C HIS A 242 3.21 6.60 7.30
N LEU A 243 4.48 6.58 6.90
CA LEU A 243 5.28 5.36 6.81
C LEU A 243 6.54 5.54 7.65
N TYR A 244 6.81 4.56 8.49
CA TYR A 244 8.02 4.49 9.30
C TYR A 244 8.93 3.44 8.69
N CYS A 245 9.98 3.88 8.02
CA CYS A 245 10.90 3.05 7.27
C CYS A 245 12.22 2.91 8.03
N GLU A 246 12.81 1.70 8.02
CA GLU A 246 14.10 1.46 8.63
C GLU A 246 14.97 0.60 7.71
N MET A 247 16.09 1.16 7.25
CA MET A 247 17.09 0.44 6.45
C MET A 247 17.78 -0.61 7.32
N GLN A 248 17.87 -1.84 6.82
CA GLN A 248 18.49 -2.97 7.52
C GLN A 248 19.89 -3.24 6.99
N ASP A 249 20.77 -3.77 7.85
CA ASP A 249 22.19 -4.09 7.48
C ASP A 249 22.30 -5.12 6.37
N ASN A 250 21.26 -5.92 6.12
CA ASN A 250 21.22 -6.96 5.10
C ASN A 250 20.76 -6.46 3.72
N GLY A 251 20.65 -5.14 3.52
CA GLY A 251 20.17 -4.53 2.28
C GLY A 251 18.67 -4.67 2.07
N ARG A 252 17.89 -4.85 3.14
CA ARG A 252 16.44 -4.85 3.14
C ARG A 252 15.92 -3.58 3.85
N ILE A 253 14.63 -3.36 3.78
CA ILE A 253 13.96 -2.25 4.44
C ILE A 253 12.73 -2.77 5.17
N SER A 254 12.56 -2.41 6.44
CA SER A 254 11.28 -2.55 7.10
C SER A 254 10.43 -1.30 6.88
N ILE A 255 9.17 -1.50 6.55
CA ILE A 255 8.18 -0.44 6.42
C ILE A 255 7.05 -0.74 7.39
N SER A 256 6.81 0.21 8.29
CA SER A 256 5.77 0.10 9.30
C SER A 256 4.73 1.19 9.11
N GLY A 257 3.48 0.89 9.46
CA GLY A 257 2.39 1.85 9.49
C GLY A 257 1.34 1.46 10.51
N GLU A 258 0.55 2.43 10.92
CA GLU A 258 -0.66 2.20 11.70
C GLU A 258 -1.81 1.79 10.76
N ALA A 259 -2.89 1.27 11.34
CA ALA A 259 -4.12 1.01 10.60
C ALA A 259 -5.33 1.27 11.48
N VAL A 260 -6.44 1.64 10.87
CA VAL A 260 -7.69 1.91 11.57
C VAL A 260 -8.87 1.23 10.89
N LEU A 261 -9.75 0.61 11.69
CA LEU A 261 -10.98 0.03 11.20
C LEU A 261 -12.00 1.13 10.89
N VAL A 262 -12.54 1.11 9.68
CA VAL A 262 -13.60 2.03 9.24
C VAL A 262 -14.99 1.40 9.36
N ALA A 263 -15.12 0.14 8.90
CA ALA A 263 -16.41 -0.56 8.93
C ALA A 263 -16.23 -2.07 8.99
N VAL A 264 -17.26 -2.73 9.51
CA VAL A 264 -17.44 -4.18 9.39
C VAL A 264 -18.80 -4.42 8.74
N SER A 265 -18.84 -5.29 7.73
CA SER A 265 -20.05 -5.66 7.01
C SER A 265 -20.16 -7.18 6.86
N GLU A 266 -21.36 -7.67 6.59
CA GLU A 266 -21.62 -9.05 6.17
C GLU A 266 -21.94 -9.07 4.68
N ILE A 267 -21.24 -9.90 3.92
CA ILE A 267 -21.56 -10.15 2.51
C ILE A 267 -22.73 -11.13 2.46
N CYS A 268 -23.83 -10.68 1.86
CA CYS A 268 -25.07 -11.45 1.72
C CYS A 268 -25.17 -12.19 0.38
N ALA A 269 -24.28 -11.91 -0.56
CA ALA A 269 -24.22 -12.58 -1.86
C ALA A 269 -23.69 -14.02 -1.70
N GLU A 270 -24.20 -14.94 -2.53
CA GLU A 270 -23.58 -16.26 -2.69
C GLU A 270 -22.27 -16.06 -3.51
N LEU A 271 -21.13 -16.49 -2.93
CA LEU A 271 -19.80 -16.36 -3.54
C LEU A 271 -19.30 -17.70 -4.08
#